data_60c43149f8ee093c6a4a792e13e5eb22
#
_entry.id   60c43149f8ee093c6a4a792e13e5eb22
#
_cell.length_a   1.000
_cell.length_b   1.000
_cell.length_c   1.000
_cell.angle_alpha   90.00
_cell.angle_beta   90.00
_cell.angle_gamma   90.00
#
_symmetry.space_group_name_H-M   'P 1'
#
loop_
_entity.id
_entity.type
_entity.pdbx_description
1 polymer ?
#
loop_
_entity_poly.entity_id
_entity_poly.type
_entity_poly.pdbx_seq_one_letter_code
_entity_poly.pdbx_strand_id
1 'polypeptide(L)'
;MDRSFIESNRLSRERMQALANRCSDEKMLTKVGEHWTVGIVYAHIAWWDRRVMYVLDMTEKNGKLFVPEIDIFVNDLSLPLWAVVPPREAVRIAMENAEALDKRLEEYPESLLEDIHKYNERWVVRAMHRNEHLSEAESALM
;
A
#
# COMPACT_ATOMS: atom_id res chain seq x y z
N MET A 1 -3.88 21.05 9.65
CA MET A 1 -3.73 20.10 8.54
C MET A 1 -5.04 19.41 8.23
N ASP A 2 -5.38 19.29 6.95
CA ASP A 2 -6.54 18.50 6.53
C ASP A 2 -6.33 17.03 6.89
N ARG A 3 -7.29 16.45 7.59
CA ARG A 3 -7.20 15.07 8.08
C ARG A 3 -8.16 14.12 7.35
N SER A 4 -8.65 14.53 6.17
CA SER A 4 -9.53 13.68 5.36
C SER A 4 -8.88 12.37 4.91
N PHE A 5 -7.54 12.31 4.95
CA PHE A 5 -6.80 11.08 4.64
C PHE A 5 -7.20 9.91 5.54
N ILE A 6 -7.59 10.18 6.79
CA ILE A 6 -7.98 9.13 7.75
C ILE A 6 -9.14 8.31 7.18
N GLU A 7 -10.19 8.99 6.75
CA GLU A 7 -11.37 8.32 6.18
C GLU A 7 -11.07 7.69 4.82
N SER A 8 -10.33 8.40 3.96
CA SER A 8 -9.95 7.86 2.65
C SER A 8 -9.13 6.58 2.77
N ASN A 9 -8.15 6.57 3.69
CA ASN A 9 -7.33 5.38 3.93
C ASN A 9 -8.16 4.24 4.50
N ARG A 10 -9.07 4.54 5.43
CA ARG A 10 -9.98 3.54 6.00
C ARG A 10 -10.85 2.90 4.90
N LEU A 11 -11.43 3.71 4.05
CA LEU A 11 -12.27 3.21 2.93
C LEU A 11 -11.45 2.35 1.97
N SER A 12 -10.19 2.73 1.71
CA SER A 12 -9.33 1.92 0.86
C SER A 12 -9.03 0.54 1.47
N ARG A 13 -8.85 0.47 2.79
CA ARG A 13 -8.66 -0.83 3.47
C ARG A 13 -9.93 -1.68 3.37
N GLU A 14 -11.10 -1.09 3.55
CA GLU A 14 -12.36 -1.82 3.38
C GLU A 14 -12.49 -2.36 1.96
N ARG A 15 -12.11 -1.55 0.96
CA ARG A 15 -12.13 -1.97 -0.45
C ARG A 15 -11.16 -3.13 -0.71
N MET A 16 -9.95 -3.08 -0.13
CA MET A 16 -8.99 -4.18 -0.21
C MET A 16 -9.58 -5.48 0.31
N GLN A 17 -10.17 -5.44 1.48
CA GLN A 17 -10.76 -6.63 2.10
C GLN A 17 -11.96 -7.14 1.31
N ALA A 18 -12.83 -6.24 0.86
CA ALA A 18 -14.02 -6.60 0.10
C ALA A 18 -13.66 -7.30 -1.21
N LEU A 19 -12.67 -6.79 -1.93
CA LEU A 19 -12.21 -7.41 -3.18
C LEU A 19 -11.66 -8.81 -2.91
N ALA A 20 -10.80 -8.95 -1.90
CA ALA A 20 -10.22 -10.24 -1.54
C ALA A 20 -11.31 -11.26 -1.15
N ASN A 21 -12.33 -10.80 -0.43
CA ASN A 21 -13.43 -11.67 -0.01
C ASN A 21 -14.30 -12.15 -1.20
N ARG A 22 -14.36 -11.37 -2.28
CA ARG A 22 -15.11 -11.75 -3.48
C ARG A 22 -14.32 -12.69 -4.40
N CYS A 23 -13.00 -12.77 -4.23
CA CYS A 23 -12.15 -13.59 -5.09
C CYS A 23 -12.01 -15.01 -4.56
N SER A 24 -12.25 -16.00 -5.43
CA SER A 24 -11.81 -17.37 -5.17
C SER A 24 -10.29 -17.45 -5.27
N ASP A 25 -9.71 -18.54 -4.83
CA ASP A 25 -8.27 -18.77 -4.97
C ASP A 25 -7.85 -18.74 -6.45
N GLU A 26 -8.69 -19.28 -7.32
CA GLU A 26 -8.47 -19.23 -8.76
C GLU A 26 -8.47 -17.81 -9.30
N LYS A 27 -9.43 -16.97 -8.86
CA LYS A 27 -9.52 -15.58 -9.29
C LYS A 27 -8.34 -14.73 -8.81
N MET A 28 -7.73 -15.08 -7.69
CA MET A 28 -6.52 -14.42 -7.20
C MET A 28 -5.34 -14.59 -8.17
N LEU A 29 -5.39 -15.58 -9.05
CA LEU A 29 -4.36 -15.82 -10.06
C LEU A 29 -4.66 -15.15 -11.40
N THR A 30 -5.76 -14.41 -11.50
CA THR A 30 -6.13 -13.67 -12.72
C THR A 30 -5.05 -12.65 -13.04
N LYS A 31 -4.66 -12.59 -14.31
CA LYS A 31 -3.64 -11.65 -14.79
C LYS A 31 -4.10 -10.21 -14.70
N VAL A 32 -3.22 -9.37 -14.20
CA VAL A 32 -3.36 -7.93 -14.16
C VAL A 32 -2.19 -7.35 -14.96
N GLY A 33 -2.46 -6.94 -16.20
CA GLY A 33 -1.41 -6.59 -17.15
C GLY A 33 -0.61 -7.81 -17.60
N GLU A 34 0.63 -7.61 -18.01
CA GLU A 34 1.45 -8.69 -18.58
C GLU A 34 2.11 -9.59 -17.54
N HIS A 35 2.48 -9.03 -16.40
CA HIS A 35 3.39 -9.70 -15.46
C HIS A 35 2.83 -9.93 -14.07
N TRP A 36 1.71 -9.30 -13.71
CA TRP A 36 1.14 -9.39 -12.38
C TRP A 36 -0.09 -10.30 -12.36
N THR A 37 -0.49 -10.66 -11.14
CA THR A 37 -1.78 -11.29 -10.83
C THR A 37 -2.48 -10.44 -9.76
N VAL A 38 -3.73 -10.75 -9.48
CA VAL A 38 -4.46 -10.08 -8.37
C VAL A 38 -3.70 -10.27 -7.06
N GLY A 39 -3.20 -11.49 -6.79
CA GLY A 39 -2.39 -11.75 -5.59
C GLY A 39 -1.13 -10.88 -5.53
N ILE A 40 -0.46 -10.70 -6.65
CA ILE A 40 0.74 -9.86 -6.72
C ILE A 40 0.40 -8.39 -6.46
N VAL A 41 -0.78 -7.91 -6.88
CA VAL A 41 -1.25 -6.56 -6.54
C VAL A 41 -1.23 -6.34 -5.03
N TYR A 42 -1.72 -7.31 -4.26
CA TYR A 42 -1.69 -7.23 -2.79
C TYR A 42 -0.28 -7.23 -2.22
N ALA A 43 0.60 -8.08 -2.75
CA ALA A 43 2.01 -8.10 -2.33
C ALA A 43 2.69 -6.75 -2.61
N HIS A 44 2.41 -6.15 -3.76
CA HIS A 44 2.92 -4.83 -4.14
C HIS A 44 2.41 -3.75 -3.18
N ILE A 45 1.10 -3.72 -2.88
CA ILE A 45 0.54 -2.77 -1.94
C ILE A 45 1.19 -2.94 -0.56
N ALA A 46 1.34 -4.18 -0.10
CA ALA A 46 1.97 -4.49 1.19
C ALA A 46 3.39 -3.93 1.27
N TRP A 47 4.18 -4.14 0.22
CA TRP A 47 5.57 -3.67 0.18
C TRP A 47 5.63 -2.14 0.25
N TRP A 48 4.83 -1.45 -0.54
CA TRP A 48 4.87 0.01 -0.59
C TRP A 48 4.29 0.67 0.66
N ASP A 49 3.29 0.06 1.30
CA ASP A 49 2.82 0.52 2.61
C ASP A 49 3.91 0.33 3.68
N ARG A 50 4.62 -0.79 3.62
CA ARG A 50 5.75 -1.04 4.53
C ARG A 50 6.88 -0.02 4.32
N ARG A 51 7.12 0.35 3.08
CA ARG A 51 8.11 1.39 2.77
C ARG A 51 7.73 2.74 3.41
N VAL A 52 6.47 3.11 3.33
CA VAL A 52 6.01 4.36 3.99
C VAL A 52 6.20 4.26 5.50
N MET A 53 5.92 3.11 6.10
CA MET A 53 6.18 2.90 7.53
C MET A 53 7.65 3.16 7.87
N TYR A 54 8.55 2.70 7.02
CA TYR A 54 9.98 2.95 7.19
C TYR A 54 10.30 4.47 7.11
N VAL A 55 9.68 5.19 6.17
CA VAL A 55 9.82 6.65 6.09
C VAL A 55 9.38 7.31 7.41
N LEU A 56 8.26 6.86 7.97
CA LEU A 56 7.76 7.37 9.25
C LEU A 56 8.73 7.09 10.38
N ASP A 57 9.28 5.87 10.45
CA ASP A 57 10.26 5.49 11.46
C ASP A 57 11.50 6.39 11.40
N MET A 58 12.05 6.58 10.21
CA MET A 58 13.28 7.35 10.03
C MET A 58 13.06 8.85 10.20
N THR A 59 11.93 9.36 9.77
CA THR A 59 11.57 10.77 9.96
C THR A 59 11.45 11.09 11.45
N GLU A 60 10.76 10.26 12.21
CA GLU A 60 10.60 10.45 13.64
C GLU A 60 11.93 10.33 14.38
N LYS A 61 12.74 9.33 14.03
CA LYS A 61 14.06 9.13 14.61
C LYS A 61 14.99 10.31 14.38
N ASN A 62 14.97 10.89 13.19
CA ASN A 62 15.83 12.01 12.81
C ASN A 62 15.26 13.38 13.20
N GLY A 63 13.98 13.46 13.55
CA GLY A 63 13.29 14.72 13.86
C GLY A 63 13.06 15.61 12.64
N LYS A 64 13.24 15.09 11.43
CA LYS A 64 13.03 15.79 10.17
C LYS A 64 12.74 14.81 9.04
N LEU A 65 12.12 15.30 7.98
CA LEU A 65 11.77 14.50 6.81
C LEU A 65 12.96 13.65 6.33
N PHE A 66 12.74 12.35 6.24
CA PHE A 66 13.68 11.39 5.65
C PHE A 66 13.12 10.93 4.30
N VAL A 67 13.92 11.08 3.25
CA VAL A 67 13.55 10.65 1.90
C VAL A 67 14.51 9.54 1.48
N PRO A 68 14.06 8.28 1.45
CA PRO A 68 14.92 7.20 0.99
C PRO A 68 15.12 7.28 -0.52
N GLU A 69 16.33 6.98 -0.96
CA GLU A 69 16.61 6.81 -2.38
C GLU A 69 16.09 5.44 -2.78
N ILE A 70 15.00 5.42 -3.54
CA ILE A 70 14.43 4.18 -4.05
C ILE A 70 14.14 4.37 -5.54
N ASP A 71 14.68 3.43 -6.32
CA ASP A 71 14.50 3.38 -7.75
C ASP A 71 13.17 2.67 -8.08
N ILE A 72 12.55 3.09 -9.19
CA ILE A 72 11.35 2.44 -9.70
C ILE A 72 11.60 0.97 -10.09
N PHE A 73 12.86 0.61 -10.34
CA PHE A 73 13.23 -0.80 -10.60
C PHE A 73 12.93 -1.75 -9.45
N VAL A 74 12.60 -1.23 -8.27
CA VAL A 74 12.18 -2.06 -7.14
C VAL A 74 11.04 -2.98 -7.53
N ASN A 75 10.08 -2.51 -8.31
CA ASN A 75 8.94 -3.34 -8.73
C ASN A 75 9.41 -4.54 -9.57
N ASP A 76 10.33 -4.31 -10.50
CA ASP A 76 10.87 -5.38 -11.35
C ASP A 76 11.73 -6.36 -10.56
N LEU A 77 12.56 -5.84 -9.65
CA LEU A 77 13.44 -6.66 -8.82
C LEU A 77 12.65 -7.49 -7.80
N SER A 78 11.54 -6.95 -7.31
CA SER A 78 10.72 -7.62 -6.29
C SER A 78 9.72 -8.61 -6.89
N LEU A 79 9.41 -8.49 -8.17
CA LEU A 79 8.37 -9.32 -8.81
C LEU A 79 8.57 -10.82 -8.60
N PRO A 80 9.77 -11.40 -8.78
CA PRO A 80 9.95 -12.83 -8.54
C PRO A 80 9.66 -13.25 -7.10
N LEU A 81 9.91 -12.39 -6.13
CA LEU A 81 9.60 -12.65 -4.73
C LEU A 81 8.09 -12.52 -4.47
N TRP A 82 7.46 -11.50 -5.03
CA TRP A 82 6.01 -11.33 -4.90
C TRP A 82 5.25 -12.49 -5.54
N ALA A 83 5.77 -13.01 -6.64
CA ALA A 83 5.12 -14.10 -7.39
C ALA A 83 5.07 -15.42 -6.62
N VAL A 84 5.98 -15.66 -5.67
CA VAL A 84 6.01 -16.89 -4.87
C VAL A 84 5.23 -16.78 -3.57
N VAL A 85 4.75 -15.60 -3.21
CA VAL A 85 3.91 -15.43 -2.02
C VAL A 85 2.52 -15.99 -2.31
N PRO A 86 2.02 -16.94 -1.50
CA PRO A 86 0.64 -17.41 -1.68
C PRO A 86 -0.34 -16.24 -1.63
N PRO A 87 -1.30 -16.14 -2.57
CA PRO A 87 -2.19 -14.98 -2.64
C PRO A 87 -2.89 -14.61 -1.34
N ARG A 88 -3.36 -15.60 -0.56
CA ARG A 88 -4.03 -15.33 0.72
C ARG A 88 -3.06 -14.77 1.76
N GLU A 89 -1.79 -15.17 1.72
CA GLU A 89 -0.75 -14.58 2.57
C GLU A 89 -0.44 -13.15 2.14
N ALA A 90 -0.43 -12.87 0.84
CA ALA A 90 -0.25 -11.51 0.34
C ALA A 90 -1.37 -10.60 0.84
N VAL A 91 -2.62 -11.06 0.80
CA VAL A 91 -3.77 -10.32 1.34
C VAL A 91 -3.58 -10.06 2.83
N ARG A 92 -3.23 -11.09 3.61
CA ARG A 92 -3.04 -10.96 5.06
C ARG A 92 -1.99 -9.91 5.39
N ILE A 93 -0.83 -9.99 4.75
CA ILE A 93 0.26 -9.03 4.96
C ILE A 93 -0.16 -7.63 4.55
N ALA A 94 -0.84 -7.49 3.40
CA ALA A 94 -1.31 -6.20 2.92
C ALA A 94 -2.28 -5.55 3.91
N MET A 95 -3.23 -6.32 4.45
CA MET A 95 -4.20 -5.81 5.43
C MET A 95 -3.53 -5.41 6.74
N GLU A 96 -2.63 -6.24 7.25
CA GLU A 96 -1.89 -5.94 8.48
C GLU A 96 -1.04 -4.67 8.33
N ASN A 97 -0.31 -4.56 7.22
CA ASN A 97 0.52 -3.39 6.95
C ASN A 97 -0.32 -2.12 6.80
N ALA A 98 -1.44 -2.21 6.09
CA ALA A 98 -2.33 -1.07 5.88
C ALA A 98 -2.94 -0.59 7.20
N GLU A 99 -3.42 -1.48 8.04
CA GLU A 99 -3.97 -1.13 9.35
C GLU A 99 -2.94 -0.48 10.26
N ALA A 100 -1.74 -1.06 10.32
CA ALA A 100 -0.66 -0.55 11.16
C ALA A 100 -0.21 0.84 10.67
N LEU A 101 -0.07 1.01 9.36
CA LEU A 101 0.33 2.28 8.78
C LEU A 101 -0.73 3.36 9.01
N ASP A 102 -1.98 3.05 8.75
CA ASP A 102 -3.07 4.03 8.87
C ASP A 102 -3.21 4.51 10.31
N LYS A 103 -3.11 3.58 11.27
CA LYS A 103 -3.12 3.93 12.69
C LYS A 103 -1.94 4.85 13.04
N ARG A 104 -0.75 4.53 12.54
CA ARG A 104 0.44 5.33 12.79
C ARG A 104 0.30 6.74 12.22
N LEU A 105 -0.25 6.87 11.01
CA LEU A 105 -0.50 8.17 10.38
C LEU A 105 -1.47 9.03 11.19
N GLU A 106 -2.51 8.44 11.77
CA GLU A 106 -3.45 9.16 12.64
C GLU A 106 -2.79 9.74 13.89
N GLU A 107 -1.83 9.01 14.45
CA GLU A 107 -1.19 9.33 15.73
C GLU A 107 0.15 10.05 15.56
N TYR A 108 0.59 10.26 14.33
CA TYR A 108 1.92 10.79 14.03
C TYR A 108 2.03 12.28 14.40
N PRO A 109 3.22 12.75 14.84
CA PRO A 109 3.42 14.17 15.12
C PRO A 109 3.04 15.04 13.93
N GLU A 110 2.11 15.98 14.14
CA GLU A 110 1.49 16.74 13.05
C GLU A 110 2.48 17.53 12.22
N SER A 111 3.46 18.17 12.84
CA SER A 111 4.45 18.98 12.10
C SER A 111 5.27 18.12 11.14
N LEU A 112 5.68 16.94 11.56
CA LEU A 112 6.42 16.00 10.71
C LEU A 112 5.53 15.43 9.62
N LEU A 113 4.27 15.15 9.95
CA LEU A 113 3.31 14.64 8.97
C LEU A 113 3.04 15.66 7.86
N GLU A 114 2.92 16.94 8.22
CA GLU A 114 2.76 18.03 7.25
C GLU A 114 3.96 18.11 6.30
N ASP A 115 5.17 17.96 6.82
CA ASP A 115 6.38 17.95 5.99
C ASP A 115 6.38 16.79 4.99
N ILE A 116 5.99 15.61 5.45
CA ILE A 116 5.87 14.43 4.60
C ILE A 116 4.80 14.66 3.53
N HIS A 117 3.64 15.17 3.92
CA HIS A 117 2.53 15.44 3.01
C HIS A 117 2.90 16.46 1.93
N LYS A 118 3.61 17.53 2.31
CA LYS A 118 4.09 18.53 1.35
C LYS A 118 5.09 17.97 0.36
N TYR A 119 5.92 17.05 0.81
CA TYR A 119 6.90 16.40 -0.05
C TYR A 119 6.22 15.44 -1.03
N ASN A 120 5.32 14.58 -0.53
CA ASN A 120 4.58 13.64 -1.36
C ASN A 120 3.28 13.25 -0.65
N GLU A 121 2.16 13.81 -1.07
CA GLU A 121 0.86 13.54 -0.45
C GLU A 121 0.48 12.06 -0.49
N ARG A 122 0.97 11.31 -1.48
CA ARG A 122 0.69 9.88 -1.62
C ARG A 122 1.26 9.06 -0.45
N TRP A 123 2.24 9.59 0.26
CA TRP A 123 2.81 8.92 1.44
C TRP A 123 1.91 9.06 2.67
N VAL A 124 1.00 9.99 2.67
CA VAL A 124 0.02 10.19 3.73
C VAL A 124 -1.36 9.70 3.29
N VAL A 125 -1.80 10.08 2.10
CA VAL A 125 -3.05 9.63 1.50
C VAL A 125 -2.80 8.32 0.77
N ARG A 126 -2.69 7.24 1.53
CA ARG A 126 -2.36 5.91 0.98
C ARG A 126 -3.45 5.37 0.07
N ALA A 127 -4.68 5.85 0.25
CA ALA A 127 -5.80 5.50 -0.61
C ALA A 127 -5.50 5.75 -2.09
N MET A 128 -4.73 6.77 -2.43
CA MET A 128 -4.38 7.07 -3.81
C MET A 128 -3.68 5.89 -4.48
N HIS A 129 -2.65 5.35 -3.83
CA HIS A 129 -1.89 4.21 -4.34
C HIS A 129 -2.72 2.92 -4.33
N ARG A 130 -3.38 2.64 -3.21
CA ARG A 130 -4.20 1.43 -3.04
C ARG A 130 -5.32 1.38 -4.07
N ASN A 131 -6.08 2.46 -4.21
CA ASN A 131 -7.23 2.52 -5.12
C ASN A 131 -6.82 2.41 -6.58
N GLU A 132 -5.68 2.97 -6.96
CA GLU A 132 -5.15 2.84 -8.31
C GLU A 132 -4.96 1.36 -8.67
N HIS A 133 -4.30 0.59 -7.82
CA HIS A 133 -4.04 -0.82 -8.08
C HIS A 133 -5.28 -1.71 -7.91
N LEU A 134 -6.16 -1.37 -6.97
CA LEU A 134 -7.43 -2.09 -6.82
C LEU A 134 -8.32 -1.93 -8.05
N SER A 135 -8.33 -0.74 -8.65
CA SER A 135 -9.07 -0.50 -9.88
C SER A 135 -8.53 -1.35 -11.05
N GLU A 136 -7.22 -1.49 -11.14
CA GLU A 136 -6.59 -2.36 -12.15
C GLU A 136 -7.00 -3.82 -11.93
N ALA A 137 -6.98 -4.29 -10.68
CA ALA A 137 -7.38 -5.66 -10.35
C ALA A 137 -8.86 -5.91 -10.63
N GLU A 138 -9.73 -4.97 -10.26
CA GLU A 138 -11.17 -5.07 -10.52
C GLU A 138 -11.46 -5.11 -12.03
N SER A 139 -10.77 -4.30 -12.82
CA SER A 139 -10.91 -4.31 -14.27
C SER A 139 -10.50 -5.65 -14.88
N ALA A 140 -9.44 -6.26 -14.35
CA ALA A 140 -8.98 -7.57 -14.83
C ALA A 140 -9.96 -8.70 -14.50
N LEU A 141 -10.75 -8.54 -13.44
CA LEU A 141 -11.74 -9.53 -12.98
C LEU A 141 -13.11 -9.42 -13.66
N MET A 142 -13.32 -8.39 -14.43
CA MET A 142 -14.62 -8.16 -15.12
C MET A 142 -14.83 -9.12 -16.28
#